data_a91606d81138e24ea135d6bbde55bdb3
#
_entry.id   a91606d81138e24ea135d6bbde55bdb3
#
_cell.length_a   1.000
_cell.length_b   1.000
_cell.length_c   1.000
_cell.angle_alpha   90.00
_cell.angle_beta   90.00
_cell.angle_gamma   90.00
#
_symmetry.space_group_name_H-M   'P 1'
#
loop_
_entity.id
_entity.type
_entity.pdbx_description
1 polymer ?
#
loop_
_entity_poly.entity_id
_entity_poly.type
_entity_poly.pdbx_seq_one_letter_code
_entity_poly.pdbx_strand_id
1 'polypeptide(L)'
;TILVNKEGEFVYSGNLNIDPTWSPQKKNEKLERELAEMKATYPPIEIVLKDPNTGEVFGKQYVYYKNSLLLKQLVAYPYIQLSVIAIFGFISYLAFNYSKAAEQNRVWVGLAKETAHQLGTPLSSLMAWIEVLRDDPEIKNKGIVDELDKDIRKLTMVTERFSSIGSTPTLKDENIYSLISNVVSYLEPRVSSKINIELYTLSESIMAKAHAPLLEWVIENLCKNAVDAIGSSGTIAIKILRGSDGKVFIDISDTGKGIPKANIANVFKAGFTTKKRGWGLGLT
;
A
#
# COMPACT_ATOMS: atom_id res chain seq x y z
N THR A 1 18.80 -34.75 37.07
CA THR A 1 18.35 -35.34 38.34
C THR A 1 19.52 -35.45 39.32
N ILE A 2 19.32 -35.06 40.56
CA ILE A 2 20.28 -35.19 41.65
C ILE A 2 19.58 -35.91 42.81
N LEU A 3 20.24 -36.93 43.36
CA LEU A 3 19.79 -37.65 44.55
C LEU A 3 20.68 -37.23 45.73
N VAL A 4 20.06 -36.83 46.82
CA VAL A 4 20.71 -36.33 48.03
C VAL A 4 20.23 -37.13 49.24
N ASN A 5 21.12 -37.50 50.14
CA ASN A 5 20.76 -38.14 51.40
C ASN A 5 20.18 -37.14 52.43
N LYS A 6 19.78 -37.62 53.60
CA LYS A 6 19.23 -36.79 54.67
C LYS A 6 20.20 -35.73 55.20
N GLU A 7 21.50 -36.02 55.10
CA GLU A 7 22.57 -35.12 55.55
C GLU A 7 22.98 -34.08 54.48
N GLY A 8 22.37 -34.14 53.29
CA GLY A 8 22.65 -33.20 52.21
C GLY A 8 23.78 -33.60 51.28
N GLU A 9 24.30 -34.83 51.41
CA GLU A 9 25.39 -35.35 50.55
C GLU A 9 24.84 -35.90 49.22
N PHE A 10 25.62 -35.72 48.17
CA PHE A 10 25.25 -36.19 46.81
C PHE A 10 25.43 -37.70 46.70
N VAL A 11 24.35 -38.44 46.52
CA VAL A 11 24.35 -39.91 46.34
C VAL A 11 24.50 -40.28 44.88
N TYR A 12 23.78 -39.56 44.00
CA TYR A 12 23.78 -39.84 42.58
C TYR A 12 23.47 -38.55 41.78
N SER A 13 24.06 -38.45 40.61
CA SER A 13 23.72 -37.39 39.63
C SER A 13 23.61 -37.97 38.23
N GLY A 14 22.54 -37.68 37.55
CA GLY A 14 22.28 -38.14 36.17
C GLY A 14 21.83 -37.06 35.23
N ASN A 15 22.25 -37.11 33.97
CA ASN A 15 21.88 -36.19 32.91
C ASN A 15 22.19 -34.70 33.17
N LEU A 16 23.37 -34.41 33.75
CA LEU A 16 23.81 -33.06 34.07
C LEU A 16 24.94 -32.54 33.18
N ASN A 17 25.30 -33.26 32.12
CA ASN A 17 26.42 -32.93 31.23
C ASN A 17 27.71 -32.59 32.01
N ILE A 18 28.07 -33.43 32.97
CA ILE A 18 29.30 -33.32 33.72
C ILE A 18 30.38 -34.09 32.98
N ASP A 19 31.42 -33.39 32.53
CA ASP A 19 32.56 -34.01 31.86
C ASP A 19 33.34 -34.87 32.87
N PRO A 20 33.60 -36.15 32.58
CA PRO A 20 34.38 -37.03 33.46
C PRO A 20 35.78 -36.51 33.78
N THR A 21 36.36 -35.69 32.93
CA THR A 21 37.73 -35.15 33.08
C THR A 21 37.81 -33.94 34.02
N TRP A 22 36.70 -33.39 34.50
CA TRP A 22 36.72 -32.24 35.41
C TRP A 22 37.29 -32.60 36.79
N SER A 23 37.97 -31.64 37.40
CA SER A 23 38.44 -31.77 38.77
C SER A 23 37.28 -31.99 39.75
N PRO A 24 37.49 -32.68 40.89
CA PRO A 24 36.45 -32.89 41.89
C PRO A 24 35.78 -31.59 42.38
N GLN A 25 36.56 -30.53 42.53
CA GLN A 25 36.05 -29.21 42.94
C GLN A 25 35.08 -28.64 41.91
N LYS A 26 35.43 -28.68 40.63
CA LYS A 26 34.57 -28.18 39.55
C LYS A 26 33.29 -29.01 39.38
N LYS A 27 33.37 -30.32 39.63
CA LYS A 27 32.18 -31.20 39.64
C LYS A 27 31.22 -30.84 40.78
N ASN A 28 31.72 -30.61 41.98
CA ASN A 28 30.93 -30.26 43.15
C ASN A 28 30.28 -28.87 42.98
N GLU A 29 31.00 -27.87 42.52
CA GLU A 29 30.48 -26.54 42.24
C GLU A 29 29.32 -26.60 41.22
N LYS A 30 29.48 -27.41 40.16
CA LYS A 30 28.41 -27.62 39.17
C LYS A 30 27.19 -28.31 39.78
N LEU A 31 27.39 -29.34 40.63
CA LEU A 31 26.33 -30.07 41.31
C LEU A 31 25.54 -29.18 42.26
N GLU A 32 26.23 -28.37 43.06
CA GLU A 32 25.60 -27.41 43.98
C GLU A 32 24.75 -26.36 43.23
N ARG A 33 25.31 -25.82 42.16
CA ARG A 33 24.57 -24.85 41.32
C ARG A 33 23.32 -25.47 40.70
N GLU A 34 23.43 -26.67 40.16
CA GLU A 34 22.29 -27.38 39.56
C GLU A 34 21.25 -27.77 40.63
N LEU A 35 21.71 -28.19 41.83
CA LEU A 35 20.83 -28.49 42.93
C LEU A 35 20.05 -27.24 43.41
N ALA A 36 20.71 -26.09 43.50
CA ALA A 36 20.08 -24.85 43.88
C ALA A 36 18.98 -24.45 42.85
N GLU A 37 19.26 -24.59 41.55
CA GLU A 37 18.28 -24.34 40.48
C GLU A 37 17.10 -25.32 40.56
N MET A 38 17.34 -26.60 40.80
CA MET A 38 16.29 -27.62 40.97
C MET A 38 15.42 -27.36 42.20
N LYS A 39 16.01 -27.00 43.34
CA LYS A 39 15.27 -26.63 44.57
C LYS A 39 14.36 -25.45 44.38
N ALA A 40 14.78 -24.46 43.59
CA ALA A 40 13.95 -23.28 43.28
C ALA A 40 12.80 -23.58 42.32
N THR A 41 12.89 -24.66 41.51
CA THR A 41 11.93 -24.95 40.43
C THR A 41 10.83 -25.90 40.87
N TYR A 42 11.18 -27.00 41.56
CA TYR A 42 10.21 -28.02 41.97
C TYR A 42 10.54 -28.55 43.39
N PRO A 43 9.49 -28.97 44.17
CA PRO A 43 9.70 -29.66 45.43
C PRO A 43 10.39 -31.04 45.21
N PRO A 44 11.24 -31.47 46.10
CA PRO A 44 11.89 -32.78 45.98
C PRO A 44 10.90 -33.92 46.15
N ILE A 45 11.20 -35.03 45.48
CA ILE A 45 10.45 -36.28 45.69
C ILE A 45 11.20 -37.04 46.83
N GLU A 46 10.48 -37.31 47.91
CA GLU A 46 11.00 -38.07 49.06
C GLU A 46 10.95 -39.58 48.77
N ILE A 47 12.07 -40.23 48.89
CA ILE A 47 12.21 -41.71 48.83
C ILE A 47 12.51 -42.23 50.21
N VAL A 48 11.60 -43.03 50.76
CA VAL A 48 11.79 -43.69 52.06
C VAL A 48 12.45 -45.05 51.83
N LEU A 49 13.63 -45.22 52.38
CA LEU A 49 14.38 -46.48 52.30
C LEU A 49 13.91 -47.39 53.45
N LYS A 50 13.35 -48.56 53.09
CA LYS A 50 12.88 -49.57 54.04
C LYS A 50 13.74 -50.81 53.91
N ASP A 51 13.99 -51.47 55.01
CA ASP A 51 14.64 -52.83 55.04
C ASP A 51 13.67 -53.84 54.40
N PRO A 52 14.11 -54.58 53.39
CA PRO A 52 13.22 -55.56 52.68
C PRO A 52 12.70 -56.68 53.59
N ASN A 53 13.43 -57.00 54.71
CA ASN A 53 13.11 -58.12 55.58
C ASN A 53 12.27 -57.70 56.79
N THR A 54 12.54 -56.50 57.33
CA THR A 54 11.91 -56.03 58.57
C THR A 54 10.84 -54.99 58.32
N GLY A 55 10.86 -54.35 57.15
CA GLY A 55 9.95 -53.25 56.80
C GLY A 55 10.29 -51.93 57.53
N GLU A 56 11.30 -51.92 58.37
CA GLU A 56 11.73 -50.75 59.12
C GLU A 56 12.38 -49.68 58.23
N VAL A 57 12.08 -48.37 58.48
CA VAL A 57 12.64 -47.26 57.75
C VAL A 57 14.03 -46.99 58.26
N PHE A 58 15.07 -47.20 57.45
CA PHE A 58 16.49 -46.97 57.84
C PHE A 58 17.02 -45.65 57.20
N GLY A 59 16.29 -45.01 56.28
CA GLY A 59 16.79 -43.77 55.70
C GLY A 59 15.78 -43.05 54.84
N LYS A 60 16.07 -41.80 54.52
CA LYS A 60 15.32 -41.00 53.54
C LYS A 60 16.28 -40.39 52.54
N GLN A 61 15.89 -40.34 51.28
CA GLN A 61 16.61 -39.68 50.21
C GLN A 61 15.67 -38.72 49.48
N TYR A 62 16.23 -37.67 48.89
CA TYR A 62 15.49 -36.66 48.19
C TYR A 62 15.95 -36.59 46.74
N VAL A 63 15.02 -36.75 45.80
CA VAL A 63 15.27 -36.63 44.37
C VAL A 63 14.90 -35.24 43.92
N TYR A 64 15.90 -34.50 43.50
CA TYR A 64 15.72 -33.18 42.85
C TYR A 64 15.81 -33.36 41.35
N TYR A 65 14.91 -32.67 40.62
CA TYR A 65 14.83 -32.78 39.17
C TYR A 65 14.46 -31.44 38.55
N LYS A 66 14.80 -31.28 37.28
CA LYS A 66 14.36 -30.20 36.45
C LYS A 66 14.01 -30.73 35.07
N ASN A 67 13.17 -29.97 34.33
CA ASN A 67 12.85 -30.32 32.97
C ASN A 67 14.10 -30.31 32.08
N SER A 68 14.24 -31.36 31.29
CA SER A 68 15.34 -31.46 30.33
C SER A 68 15.23 -30.33 29.28
N LEU A 69 16.38 -29.94 28.71
CA LEU A 69 16.40 -28.98 27.60
C LEU A 69 15.51 -29.44 26.45
N LEU A 70 15.51 -30.73 26.19
CA LEU A 70 14.69 -31.36 25.13
C LEU A 70 13.20 -31.19 25.38
N LEU A 71 12.74 -31.31 26.62
CA LEU A 71 11.35 -31.09 27.00
C LEU A 71 10.95 -29.61 26.80
N LYS A 72 11.80 -28.68 27.19
CA LYS A 72 11.59 -27.25 26.98
C LYS A 72 11.46 -26.92 25.48
N GLN A 73 12.31 -27.50 24.64
CA GLN A 73 12.25 -27.36 23.20
C GLN A 73 10.94 -27.95 22.61
N LEU A 74 10.55 -29.13 23.09
CA LEU A 74 9.36 -29.83 22.63
C LEU A 74 8.08 -29.03 22.95
N VAL A 75 8.00 -28.39 24.09
CA VAL A 75 6.91 -27.51 24.50
C VAL A 75 6.90 -26.21 23.67
N ALA A 76 8.06 -25.65 23.32
CA ALA A 76 8.18 -24.45 22.50
C ALA A 76 7.89 -24.70 21.01
N TYR A 77 8.13 -25.91 20.50
CA TYR A 77 8.03 -26.26 19.08
C TYR A 77 6.67 -25.92 18.44
N PRO A 78 5.50 -26.28 19.05
CA PRO A 78 4.19 -25.94 18.47
C PRO A 78 3.99 -24.43 18.29
N TYR A 79 4.47 -23.61 19.21
CA TYR A 79 4.32 -22.15 19.10
C TYR A 79 5.18 -21.56 17.96
N ILE A 80 6.40 -22.08 17.80
CA ILE A 80 7.27 -21.71 16.68
C ILE A 80 6.62 -22.12 15.36
N GLN A 81 6.10 -23.34 15.26
CA GLN A 81 5.44 -23.87 14.07
C GLN A 81 4.20 -23.04 13.72
N LEU A 82 3.33 -22.74 14.69
CA LEU A 82 2.16 -21.90 14.47
C LEU A 82 2.53 -20.49 14.02
N SER A 83 3.58 -19.91 14.59
CA SER A 83 4.08 -18.59 14.19
C SER A 83 4.54 -18.59 12.73
N VAL A 84 5.27 -19.62 12.30
CA VAL A 84 5.72 -19.75 10.90
C VAL A 84 4.53 -19.88 9.95
N ILE A 85 3.55 -20.72 10.31
CA ILE A 85 2.32 -20.90 9.50
C ILE A 85 1.53 -19.57 9.41
N ALA A 86 1.39 -18.84 10.52
CA ALA A 86 0.71 -17.56 10.55
C ALA A 86 1.39 -16.52 9.67
N ILE A 87 2.73 -16.41 9.74
CA ILE A 87 3.52 -15.51 8.90
C ILE A 87 3.36 -15.88 7.42
N PHE A 88 3.48 -17.17 7.09
CA PHE A 88 3.30 -17.64 5.71
C PHE A 88 1.90 -17.35 5.17
N GLY A 89 0.86 -17.61 5.97
CA GLY A 89 -0.53 -17.28 5.64
C GLY A 89 -0.74 -15.79 5.42
N PHE A 90 -0.14 -14.95 6.27
CA PHE A 90 -0.21 -13.49 6.13
C PHE A 90 0.47 -12.99 4.85
N ILE A 91 1.68 -13.48 4.56
CA ILE A 91 2.39 -13.14 3.31
C ILE A 91 1.58 -13.58 2.08
N SER A 92 1.04 -14.79 2.10
CA SER A 92 0.21 -15.32 1.01
C SER A 92 -1.06 -14.49 0.80
N TYR A 93 -1.71 -14.05 1.88
CA TYR A 93 -2.87 -13.15 1.82
C TYR A 93 -2.53 -11.80 1.19
N LEU A 94 -1.40 -11.19 1.59
CA LEU A 94 -0.93 -9.93 0.99
C LEU A 94 -0.61 -10.10 -0.50
N ALA A 95 0.11 -11.16 -0.87
CA ALA A 95 0.46 -11.46 -2.26
C ALA A 95 -0.78 -11.67 -3.12
N PHE A 96 -1.78 -12.42 -2.62
CA PHE A 96 -3.05 -12.64 -3.31
C PHE A 96 -3.82 -11.35 -3.56
N ASN A 97 -3.95 -10.48 -2.53
CA ASN A 97 -4.64 -9.20 -2.67
C ASN A 97 -3.92 -8.26 -3.64
N TYR A 98 -2.59 -8.24 -3.60
CA TYR A 98 -1.79 -7.45 -4.54
C TYR A 98 -1.95 -7.95 -5.98
N SER A 99 -1.88 -9.26 -6.20
CA SER A 99 -2.07 -9.87 -7.51
C SER A 99 -3.48 -9.60 -8.08
N LYS A 100 -4.51 -9.72 -7.25
CA LYS A 100 -5.90 -9.44 -7.65
C LYS A 100 -6.08 -7.97 -8.07
N ALA A 101 -5.50 -7.02 -7.32
CA ALA A 101 -5.56 -5.60 -7.69
C ALA A 101 -4.82 -5.32 -9.00
N ALA A 102 -3.64 -5.91 -9.19
CA ALA A 102 -2.86 -5.77 -10.42
C ALA A 102 -3.60 -6.36 -11.64
N GLU A 103 -4.27 -7.50 -11.50
CA GLU A 103 -5.07 -8.12 -12.56
C GLU A 103 -6.25 -7.24 -12.96
N GLN A 104 -7.00 -6.72 -11.98
CA GLN A 104 -8.10 -5.78 -12.24
C GLN A 104 -7.62 -4.55 -13.01
N ASN A 105 -6.50 -3.95 -12.58
CA ASN A 105 -5.93 -2.79 -13.28
C ASN A 105 -5.52 -3.14 -14.72
N ARG A 106 -4.92 -4.31 -14.96
CA ARG A 106 -4.54 -4.76 -16.31
C ARG A 106 -5.75 -4.92 -17.23
N VAL A 107 -6.85 -5.49 -16.73
CA VAL A 107 -8.10 -5.63 -17.49
C VAL A 107 -8.67 -4.25 -17.86
N TRP A 108 -8.70 -3.30 -16.92
CA TRP A 108 -9.16 -1.94 -17.18
C TRP A 108 -8.31 -1.21 -18.22
N VAL A 109 -6.99 -1.32 -18.12
CA VAL A 109 -6.06 -0.73 -19.10
C VAL A 109 -6.28 -1.34 -20.48
N GLY A 110 -6.42 -2.66 -20.58
CA GLY A 110 -6.68 -3.34 -21.84
C GLY A 110 -8.00 -2.91 -22.47
N LEU A 111 -9.06 -2.84 -21.68
CA LEU A 111 -10.38 -2.42 -22.14
C LEU A 111 -10.39 -0.95 -22.61
N ALA A 112 -9.75 -0.07 -21.86
CA ALA A 112 -9.65 1.35 -22.23
C ALA A 112 -8.90 1.52 -23.56
N LYS A 113 -7.77 0.86 -23.74
CA LYS A 113 -6.96 0.91 -24.96
C LYS A 113 -7.71 0.36 -26.18
N GLU A 114 -8.37 -0.79 -26.02
CA GLU A 114 -9.17 -1.40 -27.08
C GLU A 114 -10.34 -0.52 -27.48
N THR A 115 -11.10 0.02 -26.49
CA THR A 115 -12.21 0.94 -26.75
C THR A 115 -11.72 2.19 -27.47
N ALA A 116 -10.59 2.75 -27.05
CA ALA A 116 -10.02 3.91 -27.72
C ALA A 116 -9.65 3.62 -29.18
N HIS A 117 -9.04 2.46 -29.44
CA HIS A 117 -8.67 2.06 -30.79
C HIS A 117 -9.90 1.87 -31.69
N GLN A 118 -10.95 1.21 -31.20
CA GLN A 118 -12.19 0.99 -31.94
C GLN A 118 -12.98 2.26 -32.17
N LEU A 119 -12.91 3.26 -31.27
CA LEU A 119 -13.51 4.57 -31.47
C LEU A 119 -12.70 5.48 -32.40
N GLY A 120 -11.40 5.35 -32.42
CA GLY A 120 -10.50 6.16 -33.26
C GLY A 120 -10.79 6.04 -34.76
N THR A 121 -11.08 4.83 -35.22
CA THR A 121 -11.38 4.55 -36.64
C THR A 121 -12.62 5.30 -37.15
N PRO A 122 -13.82 5.19 -36.53
CA PRO A 122 -15.00 5.96 -36.97
C PRO A 122 -14.83 7.46 -36.79
N LEU A 123 -14.09 7.91 -35.74
CA LEU A 123 -13.82 9.35 -35.58
C LEU A 123 -12.97 9.90 -36.72
N SER A 124 -11.93 9.17 -37.16
CA SER A 124 -11.13 9.58 -38.32
C SER A 124 -11.95 9.66 -39.58
N SER A 125 -12.88 8.72 -39.78
CA SER A 125 -13.82 8.78 -40.91
C SER A 125 -14.75 9.98 -40.84
N LEU A 126 -15.29 10.28 -39.65
CA LEU A 126 -16.16 11.47 -39.48
C LEU A 126 -15.40 12.79 -39.70
N MET A 127 -14.13 12.86 -39.28
CA MET A 127 -13.27 14.02 -39.58
C MET A 127 -13.10 14.22 -41.09
N ALA A 128 -12.86 13.14 -41.84
CA ALA A 128 -12.77 13.20 -43.32
C ALA A 128 -14.07 13.67 -43.95
N TRP A 129 -15.23 13.22 -43.48
CA TRP A 129 -16.52 13.69 -43.96
C TRP A 129 -16.77 15.18 -43.67
N ILE A 130 -16.37 15.67 -42.50
CA ILE A 130 -16.46 17.10 -42.19
C ILE A 130 -15.61 17.93 -43.14
N GLU A 131 -14.42 17.47 -43.50
CA GLU A 131 -13.58 18.19 -44.48
C GLU A 131 -14.27 18.27 -45.86
N VAL A 132 -14.87 17.15 -46.31
CA VAL A 132 -15.65 17.12 -47.54
C VAL A 132 -16.83 18.08 -47.48
N LEU A 133 -17.60 18.10 -46.38
CA LEU A 133 -18.74 19.01 -46.20
C LEU A 133 -18.30 20.49 -46.08
N ARG A 134 -17.13 20.77 -45.56
CA ARG A 134 -16.59 22.13 -45.46
C ARG A 134 -16.25 22.71 -46.82
N ASP A 135 -15.75 21.86 -47.70
CA ASP A 135 -15.36 22.26 -49.06
C ASP A 135 -16.52 22.28 -50.06
N ASP A 136 -17.71 21.74 -49.69
CA ASP A 136 -18.87 21.70 -50.58
C ASP A 136 -19.50 23.09 -50.70
N PRO A 137 -19.55 23.65 -51.93
CA PRO A 137 -20.14 24.97 -52.18
C PRO A 137 -21.68 25.02 -52.05
N GLU A 138 -22.37 23.87 -52.04
CA GLU A 138 -23.83 23.80 -51.89
C GLU A 138 -24.26 23.90 -50.42
N ILE A 139 -23.35 23.73 -49.47
CA ILE A 139 -23.66 23.83 -48.05
C ILE A 139 -23.78 25.28 -47.63
N LYS A 140 -25.02 25.75 -47.48
CA LYS A 140 -25.36 27.14 -47.11
C LYS A 140 -25.03 27.47 -45.64
N ASN A 141 -25.02 26.49 -44.75
CA ASN A 141 -24.83 26.73 -43.32
C ASN A 141 -23.52 26.11 -42.82
N LYS A 142 -22.39 26.77 -43.07
CA LYS A 142 -21.05 26.35 -42.60
C LYS A 142 -20.94 26.34 -41.07
N GLY A 143 -21.78 27.05 -40.33
CA GLY A 143 -21.79 27.03 -38.88
C GLY A 143 -22.12 25.66 -38.27
N ILE A 144 -22.95 24.84 -38.96
CA ILE A 144 -23.23 23.46 -38.53
C ILE A 144 -22.00 22.58 -38.70
N VAL A 145 -21.25 22.76 -39.78
CA VAL A 145 -20.01 22.00 -40.03
C VAL A 145 -18.96 22.33 -38.96
N ASP A 146 -18.83 23.59 -38.59
CA ASP A 146 -17.90 24.01 -37.52
C ASP A 146 -18.30 23.46 -36.15
N GLU A 147 -19.58 23.36 -35.82
CA GLU A 147 -20.01 22.74 -34.57
C GLU A 147 -19.78 21.22 -34.58
N LEU A 148 -20.03 20.54 -35.71
CA LEU A 148 -19.70 19.12 -35.86
C LEU A 148 -18.18 18.86 -35.70
N ASP A 149 -17.34 19.69 -36.30
CA ASP A 149 -15.89 19.60 -36.17
C ASP A 149 -15.44 19.74 -34.70
N LYS A 150 -16.02 20.73 -33.99
CA LYS A 150 -15.74 20.91 -32.56
C LYS A 150 -16.10 19.67 -31.72
N ASP A 151 -17.26 19.06 -31.99
CA ASP A 151 -17.72 17.90 -31.23
C ASP A 151 -16.89 16.65 -31.53
N ILE A 152 -16.50 16.45 -32.79
CA ILE A 152 -15.62 15.35 -33.18
C ILE A 152 -14.24 15.53 -32.61
N ARG A 153 -13.67 16.74 -32.62
CA ARG A 153 -12.39 17.01 -31.92
C ARG A 153 -12.45 16.70 -30.43
N LYS A 154 -13.58 17.00 -29.76
CA LYS A 154 -13.78 16.61 -28.37
C LYS A 154 -13.76 15.09 -28.19
N LEU A 155 -14.46 14.35 -29.06
CA LEU A 155 -14.47 12.88 -29.02
C LEU A 155 -13.09 12.29 -29.29
N THR A 156 -12.35 12.82 -30.26
CA THR A 156 -10.97 12.43 -30.57
C THR A 156 -10.06 12.61 -29.34
N MET A 157 -10.16 13.78 -28.70
CA MET A 157 -9.39 14.05 -27.48
C MET A 157 -9.70 13.05 -26.36
N VAL A 158 -10.99 12.70 -26.16
CA VAL A 158 -11.37 11.67 -25.19
C VAL A 158 -10.76 10.31 -25.55
N THR A 159 -10.82 9.94 -26.81
CA THR A 159 -10.27 8.67 -27.31
C THR A 159 -8.76 8.59 -27.13
N GLU A 160 -8.02 9.66 -27.42
CA GLU A 160 -6.57 9.76 -27.20
C GLU A 160 -6.21 9.62 -25.72
N ARG A 161 -7.00 10.25 -24.84
CA ARG A 161 -6.83 10.13 -23.38
C ARG A 161 -6.99 8.67 -22.93
N PHE A 162 -8.01 7.96 -23.42
CA PHE A 162 -8.22 6.54 -23.12
C PHE A 162 -7.08 5.65 -23.67
N SER A 163 -6.60 5.95 -24.88
CA SER A 163 -5.46 5.24 -25.48
C SER A 163 -4.15 5.40 -24.69
N SER A 164 -4.02 6.52 -23.97
CA SER A 164 -2.84 6.82 -23.16
C SER A 164 -2.84 6.08 -21.83
N ILE A 165 -3.96 5.50 -21.40
CA ILE A 165 -4.04 4.73 -20.14
C ILE A 165 -3.14 3.48 -20.24
N GLY A 166 -2.21 3.33 -19.29
CA GLY A 166 -1.27 2.21 -19.23
C GLY A 166 -0.11 2.27 -20.23
N SER A 167 0.03 3.36 -21.00
CA SER A 167 1.21 3.63 -21.83
C SER A 167 2.30 4.32 -21.00
N THR A 168 3.56 4.14 -21.40
CA THR A 168 4.68 4.92 -20.82
C THR A 168 4.79 6.24 -21.59
N PRO A 169 4.42 7.39 -21.00
CA PRO A 169 4.46 8.67 -21.71
C PRO A 169 5.89 9.14 -21.94
N THR A 170 6.14 9.73 -23.09
CA THR A 170 7.43 10.40 -23.37
C THR A 170 7.43 11.76 -22.70
N LEU A 171 8.34 11.95 -21.74
CA LEU A 171 8.50 13.21 -21.03
C LEU A 171 9.39 14.18 -21.82
N LYS A 172 8.97 15.44 -21.91
CA LYS A 172 9.71 16.56 -22.49
C LYS A 172 9.90 17.66 -21.48
N ASP A 173 10.88 18.54 -21.70
CA ASP A 173 11.04 19.74 -20.88
C ASP A 173 9.93 20.75 -21.25
N GLU A 174 9.01 20.95 -20.32
CA GLU A 174 7.81 21.75 -20.50
C GLU A 174 7.76 22.90 -19.47
N ASN A 175 7.19 24.03 -19.89
CA ASN A 175 6.90 25.12 -18.95
C ASN A 175 5.59 24.85 -18.21
N ILE A 176 5.71 24.45 -16.96
CA ILE A 176 4.58 24.03 -16.12
C ILE A 176 3.58 25.16 -15.86
N TYR A 177 4.09 26.40 -15.70
CA TYR A 177 3.19 27.56 -15.55
C TYR A 177 2.33 27.77 -16.79
N SER A 178 2.92 27.76 -17.98
CA SER A 178 2.19 27.94 -19.24
C SER A 178 1.12 26.86 -19.45
N LEU A 179 1.44 25.59 -19.18
CA LEU A 179 0.47 24.49 -19.28
C LEU A 179 -0.71 24.70 -18.34
N ILE A 180 -0.46 25.03 -17.07
CA ILE A 180 -1.53 25.23 -16.08
C ILE A 180 -2.33 26.49 -16.40
N SER A 181 -1.70 27.57 -16.82
CA SER A 181 -2.36 28.82 -17.22
C SER A 181 -3.32 28.59 -18.38
N ASN A 182 -2.93 27.78 -19.37
CA ASN A 182 -3.80 27.41 -20.49
C ASN A 182 -5.05 26.65 -20.00
N VAL A 183 -4.88 25.70 -19.06
CA VAL A 183 -6.02 24.97 -18.49
C VAL A 183 -6.93 25.91 -17.69
N VAL A 184 -6.39 26.80 -16.89
CA VAL A 184 -7.15 27.80 -16.14
C VAL A 184 -7.97 28.67 -17.09
N SER A 185 -7.34 29.28 -18.11
CA SER A 185 -8.00 30.11 -19.11
C SER A 185 -9.09 29.37 -19.88
N TYR A 186 -8.91 28.06 -20.09
CA TYR A 186 -9.93 27.21 -20.71
C TYR A 186 -11.13 26.97 -19.78
N LEU A 187 -10.89 26.82 -18.47
CA LEU A 187 -11.93 26.50 -17.48
C LEU A 187 -12.71 27.73 -17.01
N GLU A 188 -12.07 28.88 -16.80
CA GLU A 188 -12.69 30.10 -16.29
C GLU A 188 -14.04 30.46 -16.97
N PRO A 189 -14.17 30.53 -18.32
CA PRO A 189 -15.42 30.86 -18.96
C PRO A 189 -16.48 29.73 -18.91
N ARG A 190 -16.12 28.55 -18.41
CA ARG A 190 -16.98 27.34 -18.37
C ARG A 190 -17.46 27.00 -16.97
N VAL A 191 -16.93 27.64 -15.96
CA VAL A 191 -17.36 27.49 -14.55
C VAL A 191 -18.27 28.67 -14.18
N SER A 192 -19.01 28.53 -13.08
CA SER A 192 -19.84 29.60 -12.55
C SER A 192 -18.97 30.83 -12.23
N SER A 193 -19.45 32.03 -12.60
CA SER A 193 -18.79 33.30 -12.23
C SER A 193 -18.63 33.53 -10.71
N LYS A 194 -19.28 32.68 -9.90
CA LYS A 194 -19.12 32.67 -8.42
C LYS A 194 -17.98 31.80 -7.94
N ILE A 195 -17.29 31.09 -8.82
CA ILE A 195 -16.11 30.29 -8.52
C ILE A 195 -14.88 31.02 -9.07
N ASN A 196 -13.97 31.36 -8.19
CA ASN A 196 -12.72 32.03 -8.54
C ASN A 196 -11.59 30.99 -8.66
N ILE A 197 -10.80 31.06 -9.76
CA ILE A 197 -9.63 30.19 -9.94
C ILE A 197 -8.38 31.07 -9.84
N GLU A 198 -7.55 30.79 -8.86
CA GLU A 198 -6.35 31.59 -8.57
C GLU A 198 -5.10 30.78 -8.84
N LEU A 199 -4.18 31.33 -9.64
CA LEU A 199 -2.91 30.69 -9.97
C LEU A 199 -1.76 31.46 -9.31
N TYR A 200 -1.02 30.83 -8.43
CA TYR A 200 0.09 31.39 -7.66
C TYR A 200 1.41 30.74 -8.05
N THR A 201 2.41 31.53 -8.36
CA THR A 201 3.78 31.10 -8.61
C THR A 201 4.77 32.21 -8.29
N LEU A 202 5.99 31.83 -7.94
CA LEU A 202 7.10 32.77 -7.79
C LEU A 202 7.80 33.08 -9.14
N SER A 203 7.57 32.28 -10.17
CA SER A 203 8.17 32.44 -11.49
C SER A 203 7.27 31.84 -12.56
N GLU A 204 7.11 32.56 -13.68
CA GLU A 204 6.37 32.05 -14.85
C GLU A 204 7.23 31.14 -15.74
N SER A 205 8.53 31.02 -15.47
CA SER A 205 9.45 30.14 -16.20
C SER A 205 9.88 28.96 -15.34
N ILE A 206 8.93 28.07 -15.03
CA ILE A 206 9.20 26.84 -14.28
C ILE A 206 9.22 25.65 -15.25
N MET A 207 10.43 25.20 -15.60
CA MET A 207 10.64 24.05 -16.47
C MET A 207 10.68 22.75 -15.66
N ALA A 208 9.98 21.71 -16.13
CA ALA A 208 10.09 20.36 -15.62
C ALA A 208 9.81 19.33 -16.72
N LYS A 209 10.28 18.10 -16.52
CA LYS A 209 9.98 16.99 -17.44
C LYS A 209 8.55 16.53 -17.23
N ALA A 210 7.70 16.76 -18.24
CA ALA A 210 6.30 16.40 -18.22
C ALA A 210 5.82 15.90 -19.59
N HIS A 211 4.68 15.22 -19.60
CA HIS A 211 3.89 14.95 -20.81
C HIS A 211 2.73 15.93 -20.81
N ALA A 212 2.84 17.01 -21.61
CA ALA A 212 1.91 18.14 -21.57
C ALA A 212 0.43 17.73 -21.61
N PRO A 213 -0.07 16.90 -22.57
CA PRO A 213 -1.48 16.54 -22.62
C PRO A 213 -2.00 15.80 -21.38
N LEU A 214 -1.15 14.93 -20.78
CA LEU A 214 -1.54 14.21 -19.56
C LEU A 214 -1.54 15.13 -18.33
N LEU A 215 -0.59 16.03 -18.22
CA LEU A 215 -0.54 17.00 -17.12
C LEU A 215 -1.75 17.93 -17.20
N GLU A 216 -2.04 18.48 -18.35
CA GLU A 216 -3.22 19.32 -18.57
C GLU A 216 -4.51 18.57 -18.19
N TRP A 217 -4.63 17.30 -18.56
CA TRP A 217 -5.78 16.48 -18.19
C TRP A 217 -5.90 16.25 -16.69
N VAL A 218 -4.77 16.00 -15.99
CA VAL A 218 -4.77 15.88 -14.53
C VAL A 218 -5.27 17.17 -13.87
N ILE A 219 -4.73 18.31 -14.27
CA ILE A 219 -5.15 19.63 -13.73
C ILE A 219 -6.63 19.89 -14.02
N GLU A 220 -7.08 19.63 -15.25
CA GLU A 220 -8.49 19.77 -15.63
C GLU A 220 -9.41 18.91 -14.75
N ASN A 221 -9.05 17.64 -14.52
CA ASN A 221 -9.85 16.73 -13.68
C ASN A 221 -9.90 17.18 -12.22
N LEU A 222 -8.77 17.63 -11.67
CA LEU A 222 -8.71 18.14 -10.30
C LEU A 222 -9.55 19.39 -10.14
N CYS A 223 -9.45 20.34 -11.07
CA CYS A 223 -10.28 21.56 -11.06
C CYS A 223 -11.77 21.24 -11.22
N LYS A 224 -12.16 20.34 -12.11
CA LYS A 224 -13.55 19.89 -12.24
C LYS A 224 -14.07 19.22 -10.96
N ASN A 225 -13.25 18.44 -10.30
CA ASN A 225 -13.61 17.83 -9.02
C ASN A 225 -13.78 18.90 -7.92
N ALA A 226 -12.93 19.91 -7.91
CA ALA A 226 -13.04 21.06 -7.01
C ALA A 226 -14.34 21.87 -7.26
N VAL A 227 -14.67 22.18 -8.51
CA VAL A 227 -15.93 22.83 -8.90
C VAL A 227 -17.13 22.04 -8.38
N ASP A 228 -17.15 20.72 -8.59
CA ASP A 228 -18.22 19.86 -8.11
C ASP A 228 -18.31 19.80 -6.56
N ALA A 229 -17.18 19.91 -5.89
CA ALA A 229 -17.13 19.93 -4.43
C ALA A 229 -17.60 21.26 -3.83
N ILE A 230 -17.30 22.38 -4.49
CA ILE A 230 -17.71 23.74 -4.11
C ILE A 230 -19.22 23.93 -4.30
N GLY A 231 -19.76 23.48 -5.44
CA GLY A 231 -21.18 23.57 -5.76
C GLY A 231 -21.60 24.97 -6.23
N SER A 232 -21.73 25.95 -5.34
CA SER A 232 -22.35 27.25 -5.68
C SER A 232 -21.35 28.40 -5.80
N SER A 233 -20.49 28.62 -4.81
CA SER A 233 -19.51 29.72 -4.80
C SER A 233 -18.30 29.35 -3.95
N GLY A 234 -17.11 29.73 -4.36
CA GLY A 234 -15.88 29.45 -3.65
C GLY A 234 -14.63 29.71 -4.49
N THR A 235 -13.50 29.22 -4.03
CA THR A 235 -12.20 29.47 -4.65
C THR A 235 -11.44 28.15 -4.86
N ILE A 236 -10.78 28.05 -6.00
CA ILE A 236 -9.79 27.03 -6.32
C ILE A 236 -8.44 27.72 -6.41
N ALA A 237 -7.51 27.37 -5.51
CA ALA A 237 -6.18 27.95 -5.52
C ALA A 237 -5.16 26.91 -6.02
N ILE A 238 -4.43 27.24 -7.08
CA ILE A 238 -3.38 26.43 -7.68
C ILE A 238 -2.04 27.09 -7.38
N LYS A 239 -1.14 26.42 -6.68
CA LYS A 239 0.19 26.92 -6.33
C LYS A 239 1.26 26.07 -6.99
N ILE A 240 2.17 26.71 -7.73
CA ILE A 240 3.30 26.05 -8.37
C ILE A 240 4.56 26.42 -7.58
N LEU A 241 5.21 25.43 -7.00
CA LEU A 241 6.37 25.60 -6.14
C LEU A 241 7.55 24.79 -6.67
N ARG A 242 8.76 25.35 -6.59
CA ARG A 242 10.00 24.61 -6.86
C ARG A 242 10.65 24.23 -5.53
N GLY A 243 10.84 22.94 -5.29
CA GLY A 243 11.55 22.44 -4.13
C GLY A 243 13.07 22.61 -4.24
N SER A 244 13.75 22.56 -3.11
CA SER A 244 15.22 22.64 -3.03
C SER A 244 15.93 21.47 -3.73
N ASP A 245 15.22 20.35 -3.93
CA ASP A 245 15.68 19.15 -4.66
C ASP A 245 15.44 19.23 -6.18
N GLY A 246 15.01 20.40 -6.68
CA GLY A 246 14.73 20.65 -8.10
C GLY A 246 13.39 20.14 -8.60
N LYS A 247 12.60 19.44 -7.77
CA LYS A 247 11.25 19.00 -8.12
C LYS A 247 10.27 20.16 -8.17
N VAL A 248 9.27 20.05 -9.03
CA VAL A 248 8.15 20.98 -9.10
C VAL A 248 6.95 20.36 -8.41
N PHE A 249 6.37 21.09 -7.48
CA PHE A 249 5.15 20.73 -6.76
C PHE A 249 4.00 21.59 -7.26
N ILE A 250 2.85 20.96 -7.48
CA ILE A 250 1.62 21.63 -7.88
C ILE A 250 0.60 21.33 -6.80
N ASP A 251 0.23 22.33 -6.03
CA ASP A 251 -0.74 22.25 -4.95
C ASP A 251 -2.06 22.82 -5.45
N ILE A 252 -3.14 22.02 -5.37
CA ILE A 252 -4.48 22.44 -5.73
C ILE A 252 -5.36 22.31 -4.50
N SER A 253 -5.92 23.43 -4.06
CA SER A 253 -6.81 23.48 -2.90
C SER A 253 -8.16 24.10 -3.29
N ASP A 254 -9.25 23.61 -2.72
CA ASP A 254 -10.60 24.11 -2.94
C ASP A 254 -11.30 24.41 -1.60
N THR A 255 -12.32 25.27 -1.67
CA THR A 255 -13.18 25.61 -0.53
C THR A 255 -14.46 24.78 -0.47
N GLY A 256 -14.46 23.63 -1.13
CA GLY A 256 -15.62 22.75 -1.21
C GLY A 256 -15.84 21.91 0.06
N LYS A 257 -16.80 20.98 -0.02
CA LYS A 257 -17.20 20.11 1.09
C LYS A 257 -16.14 19.09 1.54
N GLY A 258 -15.04 18.98 0.82
CA GLY A 258 -13.95 18.04 1.11
C GLY A 258 -14.32 16.56 0.89
N ILE A 259 -13.39 15.68 1.28
CA ILE A 259 -13.52 14.22 1.15
C ILE A 259 -13.70 13.62 2.56
N PRO A 260 -14.79 12.87 2.83
CA PRO A 260 -14.97 12.17 4.10
C PRO A 260 -13.78 11.26 4.42
N LYS A 261 -13.33 11.23 5.68
CA LYS A 261 -12.15 10.44 6.12
C LYS A 261 -12.22 8.98 5.71
N ALA A 262 -13.41 8.36 5.74
CA ALA A 262 -13.64 6.97 5.33
C ALA A 262 -13.35 6.72 3.84
N ASN A 263 -13.41 7.75 3.00
CA ASN A 263 -13.22 7.64 1.54
C ASN A 263 -11.78 7.94 1.09
N ILE A 264 -10.95 8.60 1.91
CA ILE A 264 -9.61 9.04 1.54
C ILE A 264 -8.75 7.87 1.02
N ALA A 265 -8.81 6.71 1.67
CA ALA A 265 -8.07 5.51 1.24
C ALA A 265 -8.56 4.90 -0.09
N ASN A 266 -9.74 5.32 -0.57
CA ASN A 266 -10.37 4.73 -1.74
C ASN A 266 -10.41 5.66 -2.95
N VAL A 267 -10.19 6.96 -2.80
CA VAL A 267 -10.36 7.96 -3.88
C VAL A 267 -9.42 7.75 -5.08
N PHE A 268 -8.30 7.05 -4.87
CA PHE A 268 -7.35 6.69 -5.93
C PHE A 268 -7.58 5.29 -6.51
N LYS A 269 -8.63 4.57 -6.07
CA LYS A 269 -8.96 3.26 -6.66
C LYS A 269 -9.78 3.44 -7.92
N ALA A 270 -9.39 2.76 -8.98
CA ALA A 270 -10.12 2.78 -10.26
C ALA A 270 -11.60 2.44 -10.06
N GLY A 271 -12.50 3.24 -10.64
CA GLY A 271 -13.94 3.07 -10.54
C GLY A 271 -14.57 3.59 -9.23
N PHE A 272 -13.79 4.15 -8.30
CA PHE A 272 -14.37 4.74 -7.10
C PHE A 272 -14.98 6.11 -7.41
N THR A 273 -16.27 6.27 -7.13
CA THR A 273 -16.98 7.54 -7.27
C THR A 273 -18.12 7.68 -6.27
N THR A 274 -18.31 8.87 -5.76
CA THR A 274 -19.48 9.25 -4.94
C THR A 274 -20.54 10.00 -5.75
N LYS A 275 -20.27 10.25 -7.06
CA LYS A 275 -21.15 10.99 -7.96
C LYS A 275 -22.15 10.04 -8.60
N LYS A 276 -23.39 10.51 -8.81
CA LYS A 276 -24.42 9.75 -9.56
C LYS A 276 -24.05 9.53 -11.04
N ARG A 277 -23.22 10.39 -11.61
CA ARG A 277 -22.67 10.30 -12.97
C ARG A 277 -21.15 10.46 -12.89
N GLY A 278 -20.40 9.52 -13.43
CA GLY A 278 -18.93 9.51 -13.44
C GLY A 278 -18.38 8.09 -13.32
N TRP A 279 -17.27 7.83 -13.97
CA TRP A 279 -16.65 6.50 -14.06
C TRP A 279 -15.63 6.23 -12.94
N GLY A 280 -15.35 7.22 -12.08
CA GLY A 280 -14.35 7.09 -11.03
C GLY A 280 -12.91 6.93 -11.53
N LEU A 281 -12.59 7.50 -12.69
CA LEU A 281 -11.28 7.41 -13.33
C LEU A 281 -10.45 8.69 -13.26
N GLY A 282 -11.01 9.77 -12.70
CA GLY A 282 -10.36 11.09 -12.73
C GLY A 282 -9.18 11.26 -11.76
N LEU A 283 -9.02 10.36 -10.77
CA LEU A 283 -7.93 10.38 -9.80
C LEU A 283 -7.05 9.12 -9.87
N THR A 284 -7.24 8.26 -10.85
CA THR A 284 -6.52 6.98 -11.00
C THR A 284 -5.48 7.03 -12.09
#